data_b39058f736becc8782da2117402e1f59
#
_entry.id   b39058f736becc8782da2117402e1f59
#
_cell.length_a   1.000
_cell.length_b   1.000
_cell.length_c   1.000
_cell.angle_alpha   90.00
_cell.angle_beta   90.00
_cell.angle_gamma   90.00
#
_symmetry.space_group_name_H-M   'P 1'
#
loop_
_entity.id
_entity.type
_entity.pdbx_description
1 polymer ?
#
loop_
_entity_poly.entity_id
_entity_poly.type
_entity_poly.pdbx_seq_one_letter_code
_entity_poly.pdbx_strand_id
1 'polypeptide(L)'
;MLAENKFCEAFMDYTYKRQNVYALADEKQLGVISEYAEGYKKFLDNGKTEREVVAESVAMIEAQGYKAYVLGDKINPGDKLYYNNRGKGLFIIRAGKADVAKNGVRILVAHVDSPRLDLKQVPLYEKADMAYLKTHYYGGIKKYQWLTIPLALHGVVMLKDGSKVTLNVGEDENDPVFYITDLLPHLSQELNTKTIADGFQAENLNLLVGGIPVKGDEKDAVKKGVLNILNAKYGICEEDFISAELEAVPAVKAKDVGFDRAYVASYGHDDRVCAYPEITATLEANTDQTVMCILADKEEIGSEGSTGMQCVLINDLLNEIAKSYGANPSVVRENSKCISADVTAGFDPAFASAFEDMNAGHVNFGVTMNKFTGARGKSGSNDASAEYIGYLRQVFAKAGIVWQTGELGRVDLGGGGTVAKFISNMNIDTVDMGVPVLSMHAPYELISKADLYTAHQAFVAFVE
;
A
#
# COMPACT_ATOMS: atom_id res chain seq x y z
N MET A 1 26.80 -49.74 -45.47
CA MET A 1 27.20 -48.63 -44.57
C MET A 1 25.99 -47.69 -44.49
N LEU A 2 25.15 -47.94 -43.54
CA LEU A 2 23.99 -47.09 -43.26
C LEU A 2 24.45 -46.02 -42.24
N ALA A 3 24.44 -44.76 -42.66
CA ALA A 3 24.73 -43.62 -41.77
C ALA A 3 23.57 -43.47 -40.77
N GLU A 4 23.85 -43.70 -39.50
CA GLU A 4 22.96 -43.38 -38.39
C GLU A 4 22.84 -41.85 -38.28
N ASN A 5 21.74 -41.31 -38.79
CA ASN A 5 21.31 -39.95 -38.46
C ASN A 5 20.83 -39.93 -37.01
N LYS A 6 21.73 -39.53 -36.14
CA LYS A 6 21.34 -39.09 -34.77
C LYS A 6 20.68 -37.71 -34.85
N PHE A 7 19.38 -37.69 -35.11
CA PHE A 7 18.55 -36.53 -34.75
C PHE A 7 18.53 -36.44 -33.22
N CYS A 8 19.34 -35.56 -32.68
CA CYS A 8 19.17 -35.09 -31.31
C CYS A 8 17.96 -34.15 -31.32
N GLU A 9 16.75 -34.72 -31.19
CA GLU A 9 15.55 -33.95 -30.86
C GLU A 9 15.80 -33.37 -29.47
N ALA A 10 16.15 -32.08 -29.40
CA ALA A 10 16.07 -31.33 -28.17
C ALA A 10 14.59 -31.36 -27.74
N PHE A 11 14.25 -32.17 -26.76
CA PHE A 11 12.92 -32.18 -26.18
C PHE A 11 12.63 -30.78 -25.67
N MET A 12 11.75 -30.03 -26.34
CA MET A 12 11.23 -28.80 -25.81
C MET A 12 10.52 -29.10 -24.50
N ASP A 13 10.98 -28.48 -23.43
CA ASP A 13 10.27 -28.56 -22.13
C ASP A 13 9.03 -27.66 -22.20
N TYR A 14 7.86 -28.28 -22.26
CA TYR A 14 6.58 -27.57 -22.30
C TYR A 14 6.01 -27.32 -20.90
N THR A 15 6.77 -27.61 -19.83
CA THR A 15 6.34 -27.41 -18.46
C THR A 15 6.49 -25.97 -18.01
N TYR A 16 5.53 -25.49 -17.19
CA TYR A 16 5.67 -24.21 -16.52
C TYR A 16 6.59 -24.36 -15.30
N LYS A 17 7.58 -23.50 -15.20
CA LYS A 17 8.50 -23.44 -14.06
C LYS A 17 8.61 -22.00 -13.57
N ARG A 18 8.31 -21.77 -12.30
CA ARG A 18 8.63 -20.49 -11.65
C ARG A 18 10.13 -20.28 -11.64
N GLN A 19 10.55 -19.03 -11.80
CA GLN A 19 11.95 -18.64 -11.81
C GLN A 19 12.27 -17.81 -10.58
N ASN A 20 13.23 -18.25 -9.77
CA ASN A 20 13.72 -17.47 -8.65
C ASN A 20 14.60 -16.34 -9.16
N VAL A 21 14.26 -15.08 -8.83
CA VAL A 21 14.93 -13.88 -9.32
C VAL A 21 16.40 -13.86 -8.90
N TYR A 22 16.68 -14.18 -7.63
CA TYR A 22 18.05 -14.21 -7.11
C TYR A 22 18.92 -15.29 -7.77
N ALA A 23 18.35 -16.40 -8.17
CA ALA A 23 19.06 -17.45 -8.87
C ALA A 23 19.46 -17.07 -10.31
N LEU A 24 18.75 -16.11 -10.91
CA LEU A 24 19.02 -15.58 -12.24
C LEU A 24 19.91 -14.33 -12.24
N ALA A 25 19.91 -13.59 -11.13
CA ALA A 25 20.59 -12.31 -11.02
C ALA A 25 22.12 -12.47 -10.95
N ASP A 26 22.85 -11.69 -11.74
CA ASP A 26 24.28 -11.51 -11.59
C ASP A 26 24.61 -10.50 -10.45
N GLU A 27 25.91 -10.34 -10.13
CA GLU A 27 26.37 -9.42 -9.08
C GLU A 27 25.93 -7.97 -9.29
N LYS A 28 25.87 -7.51 -10.53
CA LYS A 28 25.44 -6.16 -10.88
C LYS A 28 23.93 -6.00 -10.60
N GLN A 29 23.14 -6.97 -11.02
CA GLN A 29 21.70 -6.98 -10.77
C GLN A 29 21.38 -7.06 -9.28
N LEU A 30 22.12 -7.86 -8.50
CA LEU A 30 21.99 -7.89 -7.04
C LEU A 30 22.27 -6.51 -6.42
N GLY A 31 23.28 -5.80 -6.92
CA GLY A 31 23.57 -4.43 -6.52
C GLY A 31 22.40 -3.47 -6.77
N VAL A 32 21.81 -3.52 -7.96
CA VAL A 32 20.66 -2.69 -8.35
C VAL A 32 19.44 -3.00 -7.50
N ILE A 33 19.13 -4.29 -7.28
CA ILE A 33 18.02 -4.72 -6.39
C ILE A 33 18.21 -4.14 -4.98
N SER A 34 19.44 -4.23 -4.45
CA SER A 34 19.73 -3.71 -3.11
C SER A 34 19.60 -2.19 -3.04
N GLU A 35 20.13 -1.45 -4.01
CA GLU A 35 20.07 0.01 -4.06
C GLU A 35 18.62 0.51 -4.21
N TYR A 36 17.83 -0.13 -5.06
CA TYR A 36 16.42 0.20 -5.21
C TYR A 36 15.64 0.04 -3.91
N ALA A 37 15.92 -1.04 -3.17
CA ALA A 37 15.31 -1.29 -1.87
C ALA A 37 15.71 -0.25 -0.80
N GLU A 38 16.91 0.35 -0.88
CA GLU A 38 17.29 1.45 0.04
C GLU A 38 16.44 2.70 -0.19
N GLY A 39 16.12 3.03 -1.45
CA GLY A 39 15.17 4.10 -1.78
C GLY A 39 13.77 3.81 -1.23
N TYR A 40 13.32 2.59 -1.39
CA TYR A 40 12.02 2.14 -0.85
C TYR A 40 11.95 2.20 0.68
N LYS A 41 12.99 1.77 1.39
CA LYS A 41 13.03 1.87 2.86
C LYS A 41 12.89 3.31 3.35
N LYS A 42 13.52 4.28 2.67
CA LYS A 42 13.35 5.71 2.99
C LYS A 42 11.92 6.17 2.76
N PHE A 43 11.30 5.74 1.67
CA PHE A 43 9.91 6.05 1.37
C PHE A 43 8.97 5.54 2.46
N LEU A 44 9.16 4.30 2.95
CA LEU A 44 8.42 3.74 4.08
C LEU A 44 8.61 4.50 5.38
N ASP A 45 9.87 4.87 5.68
CA ASP A 45 10.21 5.59 6.91
C ASP A 45 9.67 7.02 6.94
N ASN A 46 9.51 7.66 5.76
CA ASN A 46 8.95 9.00 5.61
C ASN A 46 7.42 9.01 5.50
N GLY A 47 6.81 7.89 5.15
CA GLY A 47 5.37 7.78 4.89
C GLY A 47 4.70 6.69 5.72
N LYS A 48 4.34 6.98 6.96
CA LYS A 48 3.61 6.05 7.85
C LYS A 48 2.09 6.13 7.70
N THR A 49 1.57 7.26 7.21
CA THR A 49 0.15 7.49 6.96
C THR A 49 -0.08 7.83 5.49
N GLU A 50 -1.32 7.71 5.00
CA GLU A 50 -1.66 8.08 3.62
C GLU A 50 -1.31 9.53 3.31
N ARG A 51 -1.43 10.44 4.30
CA ARG A 51 -1.07 11.85 4.14
C ARG A 51 0.42 12.06 3.94
N GLU A 52 1.23 11.33 4.68
CA GLU A 52 2.69 11.42 4.59
C GLU A 52 3.18 10.78 3.29
N VAL A 53 2.61 9.63 2.89
CA VAL A 53 2.92 9.00 1.60
C VAL A 53 2.60 9.93 0.43
N VAL A 54 1.44 10.60 0.46
CA VAL A 54 1.08 11.58 -0.58
C VAL A 54 2.06 12.76 -0.58
N ALA A 55 2.45 13.27 0.59
CA ALA A 55 3.40 14.39 0.69
C ALA A 55 4.78 14.01 0.17
N GLU A 56 5.31 12.84 0.54
CA GLU A 56 6.59 12.30 0.05
C GLU A 56 6.54 12.08 -1.47
N SER A 57 5.44 11.49 -1.98
CA SER A 57 5.25 11.28 -3.41
C SER A 57 5.21 12.59 -4.19
N VAL A 58 4.53 13.63 -3.66
CA VAL A 58 4.52 14.97 -4.27
C VAL A 58 5.94 15.54 -4.34
N ALA A 59 6.71 15.42 -3.26
CA ALA A 59 8.11 15.89 -3.26
C ALA A 59 8.96 15.16 -4.31
N MET A 60 8.79 13.83 -4.45
CA MET A 60 9.49 13.04 -5.46
C MET A 60 9.17 13.49 -6.89
N ILE A 61 7.89 13.67 -7.21
CA ILE A 61 7.47 14.01 -8.58
C ILE A 61 7.75 15.48 -8.93
N GLU A 62 7.62 16.41 -7.97
CA GLU A 62 7.98 17.84 -8.19
C GLU A 62 9.47 17.99 -8.50
N ALA A 63 10.35 17.21 -7.83
CA ALA A 63 11.77 17.16 -8.16
C ALA A 63 12.05 16.71 -9.61
N GLN A 64 11.08 16.04 -10.27
CA GLN A 64 11.13 15.61 -11.67
C GLN A 64 10.31 16.52 -12.61
N GLY A 65 9.89 17.69 -12.12
CA GLY A 65 9.24 18.74 -12.90
C GLY A 65 7.73 18.58 -13.09
N TYR A 66 7.09 17.74 -12.30
CA TYR A 66 5.62 17.67 -12.27
C TYR A 66 5.05 18.91 -11.58
N LYS A 67 3.86 19.33 -12.00
CA LYS A 67 3.17 20.52 -11.50
C LYS A 67 1.75 20.17 -11.06
N ALA A 68 1.26 20.88 -10.05
CA ALA A 68 -0.12 20.74 -9.61
C ALA A 68 -1.09 21.08 -10.75
N TYR A 69 -2.07 20.20 -10.95
CA TYR A 69 -3.14 20.36 -11.93
C TYR A 69 -4.40 20.88 -11.27
N VAL A 70 -5.07 21.81 -11.94
CA VAL A 70 -6.38 22.31 -11.53
C VAL A 70 -7.43 21.76 -12.49
N LEU A 71 -8.50 21.16 -11.95
CA LEU A 71 -9.59 20.63 -12.77
C LEU A 71 -10.18 21.71 -13.69
N GLY A 72 -10.30 21.38 -14.98
CA GLY A 72 -10.77 22.29 -16.01
C GLY A 72 -9.65 22.94 -16.84
N ASP A 73 -8.41 22.89 -16.38
CA ASP A 73 -7.27 23.35 -17.16
C ASP A 73 -7.00 22.41 -18.33
N LYS A 74 -6.45 22.96 -19.42
CA LYS A 74 -6.08 22.16 -20.58
C LYS A 74 -4.82 21.34 -20.31
N ILE A 75 -4.87 20.05 -20.59
CA ILE A 75 -3.72 19.13 -20.58
C ILE A 75 -3.11 19.10 -21.98
N ASN A 76 -1.81 19.40 -22.10
CA ASN A 76 -1.12 19.38 -23.38
C ASN A 76 -0.18 18.18 -23.47
N PRO A 77 0.05 17.63 -24.68
CA PRO A 77 1.05 16.59 -24.87
C PRO A 77 2.44 17.03 -24.36
N GLY A 78 3.03 16.20 -23.51
CA GLY A 78 4.31 16.47 -22.85
C GLY A 78 4.18 17.05 -21.45
N ASP A 79 2.99 17.45 -21.00
CA ASP A 79 2.78 17.93 -19.63
C ASP A 79 3.03 16.82 -18.61
N LYS A 80 3.64 17.22 -17.49
CA LYS A 80 3.83 16.42 -16.28
C LYS A 80 3.02 17.07 -15.17
N LEU A 81 1.93 16.43 -14.79
CA LEU A 81 0.92 17.01 -13.90
C LEU A 81 0.59 16.06 -12.74
N TYR A 82 0.11 16.61 -11.64
CA TYR A 82 -0.49 15.83 -10.58
C TYR A 82 -1.71 16.52 -9.98
N TYR A 83 -2.69 15.73 -9.57
CA TYR A 83 -3.85 16.19 -8.81
C TYR A 83 -3.80 15.59 -7.41
N ASN A 84 -3.61 16.45 -6.41
CA ASN A 84 -3.62 16.06 -5.00
C ASN A 84 -5.04 16.07 -4.45
N ASN A 85 -5.60 14.88 -4.19
CA ASN A 85 -6.94 14.73 -3.66
C ASN A 85 -6.96 14.85 -2.14
N ARG A 86 -7.08 16.08 -1.64
CA ARG A 86 -7.24 16.41 -0.22
C ARG A 86 -6.06 15.98 0.67
N GLY A 87 -4.88 15.76 0.11
CA GLY A 87 -3.70 15.29 0.81
C GLY A 87 -3.78 13.82 1.23
N LYS A 88 -4.70 13.02 0.69
CA LYS A 88 -4.90 11.61 1.03
C LYS A 88 -4.82 10.67 -0.17
N GLY A 89 -5.00 11.18 -1.37
CA GLY A 89 -4.82 10.47 -2.62
C GLY A 89 -4.10 11.32 -3.63
N LEU A 90 -3.46 10.71 -4.61
CA LEU A 90 -2.67 11.41 -5.62
C LEU A 90 -2.90 10.79 -7.00
N PHE A 91 -3.10 11.64 -8.00
CA PHE A 91 -3.18 11.26 -9.41
C PHE A 91 -2.00 11.91 -10.13
N ILE A 92 -1.10 11.11 -10.66
CA ILE A 92 0.09 11.57 -11.39
C ILE A 92 -0.16 11.33 -12.86
N ILE A 93 -0.09 12.37 -13.68
CA ILE A 93 -0.41 12.33 -15.11
C ILE A 93 0.83 12.72 -15.91
N ARG A 94 1.30 11.80 -16.73
CA ARG A 94 2.27 12.06 -17.79
C ARG A 94 1.53 12.10 -19.12
N ALA A 95 1.27 13.28 -19.65
CA ALA A 95 0.53 13.47 -20.89
C ALA A 95 1.41 13.10 -22.09
N GLY A 96 1.11 11.99 -22.76
CA GLY A 96 1.85 11.51 -23.92
C GLY A 96 1.53 12.27 -25.19
N LYS A 97 2.25 11.97 -26.29
CA LYS A 97 1.98 12.51 -27.64
C LYS A 97 1.13 11.58 -28.49
N ALA A 98 0.98 10.31 -28.07
CA ALA A 98 0.19 9.33 -28.77
C ALA A 98 -1.30 9.70 -28.76
N ASP A 99 -2.02 9.28 -29.78
CA ASP A 99 -3.47 9.48 -29.89
C ASP A 99 -4.21 8.69 -28.81
N VAL A 100 -4.76 9.37 -27.80
CA VAL A 100 -5.46 8.74 -26.69
C VAL A 100 -6.79 8.08 -27.11
N ALA A 101 -7.38 8.47 -28.24
CA ALA A 101 -8.55 7.80 -28.79
C ALA A 101 -8.21 6.40 -29.31
N LYS A 102 -6.98 6.20 -29.80
CA LYS A 102 -6.52 4.90 -30.31
C LYS A 102 -5.84 4.05 -29.26
N ASN A 103 -5.04 4.68 -28.40
CA ASN A 103 -4.15 3.96 -27.47
C ASN A 103 -4.67 3.93 -26.03
N GLY A 104 -5.69 4.74 -25.70
CA GLY A 104 -6.15 4.90 -24.32
C GLY A 104 -5.10 5.55 -23.41
N VAL A 105 -5.27 5.33 -22.12
CA VAL A 105 -4.34 5.71 -21.04
C VAL A 105 -3.78 4.44 -20.43
N ARG A 106 -2.49 4.43 -20.12
CA ARG A 106 -1.87 3.38 -19.28
C ARG A 106 -2.04 3.77 -17.83
N ILE A 107 -2.77 2.96 -17.07
CA ILE A 107 -3.14 3.25 -15.69
C ILE A 107 -2.42 2.28 -14.77
N LEU A 108 -1.72 2.83 -13.78
CA LEU A 108 -1.19 2.13 -12.63
C LEU A 108 -1.96 2.61 -11.41
N VAL A 109 -2.39 1.72 -10.53
CA VAL A 109 -3.11 2.10 -9.31
C VAL A 109 -2.75 1.20 -8.14
N ALA A 110 -2.33 1.82 -7.04
CA ALA A 110 -2.05 1.21 -5.74
C ALA A 110 -2.75 2.01 -4.64
N HIS A 111 -2.94 1.42 -3.46
CA HIS A 111 -3.40 2.20 -2.32
C HIS A 111 -2.27 2.61 -1.39
N VAL A 112 -2.53 3.57 -0.51
CA VAL A 112 -1.50 4.14 0.39
C VAL A 112 -1.92 4.21 1.85
N ASP A 113 -3.19 3.92 2.15
CA ASP A 113 -3.64 3.64 3.50
C ASP A 113 -3.20 2.23 3.93
N SER A 114 -3.11 2.00 5.23
CA SER A 114 -2.71 0.71 5.80
C SER A 114 -3.44 0.47 7.11
N PRO A 115 -3.62 -0.79 7.55
CA PRO A 115 -4.26 -1.10 8.82
C PRO A 115 -3.55 -0.43 10.01
N ARG A 116 -4.33 0.20 10.90
CA ARG A 116 -3.82 1.00 12.01
C ARG A 116 -4.84 1.17 13.14
N LEU A 117 -4.50 2.01 14.12
CA LEU A 117 -5.42 2.41 15.19
C LEU A 117 -5.68 3.92 15.12
N ASP A 118 -6.90 4.32 14.73
CA ASP A 118 -7.31 5.73 14.75
C ASP A 118 -7.75 6.15 16.14
N LEU A 119 -7.47 7.38 16.56
CA LEU A 119 -8.05 7.92 17.79
C LEU A 119 -9.54 8.19 17.62
N LYS A 120 -10.31 7.91 18.67
CA LYS A 120 -11.73 8.32 18.74
C LYS A 120 -11.84 9.83 18.90
N GLN A 121 -13.02 10.43 18.62
CA GLN A 121 -13.25 11.88 18.72
C GLN A 121 -13.13 12.43 20.15
N VAL A 122 -13.41 11.63 21.16
CA VAL A 122 -13.19 11.99 22.58
C VAL A 122 -12.30 10.90 23.17
N PRO A 123 -10.98 10.96 22.91
CA PRO A 123 -10.11 9.84 23.21
C PRO A 123 -9.52 9.86 24.62
N LEU A 124 -9.23 11.04 25.17
CA LEU A 124 -8.40 11.19 26.36
C LEU A 124 -9.18 10.94 27.66
N TYR A 125 -8.72 9.98 28.44
CA TYR A 125 -9.25 9.70 29.77
C TYR A 125 -8.15 9.31 30.77
N GLU A 126 -8.46 9.39 32.04
CA GLU A 126 -7.59 8.95 33.13
C GLU A 126 -8.25 7.83 33.91
N LYS A 127 -7.48 6.83 34.33
CA LYS A 127 -7.88 5.77 35.23
C LYS A 127 -6.68 5.24 36.02
N ALA A 128 -6.83 5.13 37.35
CA ALA A 128 -5.76 4.68 38.25
C ALA A 128 -4.44 5.49 38.05
N ASP A 129 -4.57 6.82 37.98
CA ASP A 129 -3.44 7.76 37.78
C ASP A 129 -2.60 7.49 36.51
N MET A 130 -3.24 6.95 35.48
CA MET A 130 -2.68 6.77 34.14
C MET A 130 -3.60 7.40 33.10
N ALA A 131 -3.03 8.18 32.18
CA ALA A 131 -3.76 8.77 31.06
C ALA A 131 -3.65 7.89 29.82
N TYR A 132 -4.78 7.72 29.14
CA TYR A 132 -4.93 6.89 27.96
C TYR A 132 -5.65 7.63 26.84
N LEU A 133 -5.39 7.23 25.59
CA LEU A 133 -6.16 7.60 24.41
C LEU A 133 -6.93 6.38 23.89
N LYS A 134 -8.25 6.53 23.73
CA LYS A 134 -9.13 5.51 23.12
C LYS A 134 -8.93 5.45 21.64
N THR A 135 -8.89 4.23 21.11
CA THR A 135 -8.72 3.98 19.68
C THR A 135 -9.91 3.24 19.06
N HIS A 136 -9.96 3.28 17.75
CA HIS A 136 -10.75 2.41 16.89
C HIS A 136 -9.82 1.84 15.81
N TYR A 137 -9.79 0.52 15.63
CA TYR A 137 -8.94 -0.05 14.56
C TYR A 137 -9.53 0.27 13.19
N TYR A 138 -8.62 0.45 12.23
CA TYR A 138 -8.85 0.73 10.82
C TYR A 138 -8.34 -0.46 10.00
N GLY A 139 -9.16 -0.96 9.04
CA GLY A 139 -8.81 -2.14 8.25
C GLY A 139 -8.87 -3.45 9.02
N GLY A 140 -8.34 -4.50 8.44
CA GLY A 140 -8.38 -5.86 8.98
C GLY A 140 -7.14 -6.19 9.81
N ILE A 141 -7.18 -6.09 11.15
CA ILE A 141 -6.05 -6.39 12.03
C ILE A 141 -6.25 -7.66 12.87
N LYS A 142 -5.14 -8.31 13.23
CA LYS A 142 -5.08 -9.26 14.35
C LYS A 142 -4.74 -8.48 15.61
N LYS A 143 -5.75 -8.15 16.42
CA LYS A 143 -5.66 -7.24 17.57
C LYS A 143 -4.50 -7.56 18.54
N TYR A 144 -4.21 -8.83 18.77
CA TYR A 144 -3.14 -9.26 19.67
C TYR A 144 -1.73 -8.85 19.21
N GLN A 145 -1.53 -8.61 17.90
CA GLN A 145 -0.22 -8.18 17.36
C GLN A 145 0.13 -6.73 17.70
N TRP A 146 -0.86 -5.94 18.12
CA TRP A 146 -0.71 -4.51 18.44
C TRP A 146 -0.39 -4.25 19.91
N LEU A 147 -0.37 -5.29 20.74
CA LEU A 147 0.00 -5.20 22.14
C LEU A 147 1.52 -5.24 22.29
N THR A 148 2.03 -4.55 23.29
CA THR A 148 3.44 -4.61 23.74
C THR A 148 4.48 -4.22 22.69
N ILE A 149 4.08 -3.44 21.68
CA ILE A 149 4.99 -2.86 20.69
C ILE A 149 5.07 -1.34 20.84
N PRO A 150 6.19 -0.70 20.48
CA PRO A 150 6.26 0.75 20.45
C PRO A 150 5.37 1.30 19.33
N LEU A 151 4.56 2.30 19.65
CA LEU A 151 3.67 2.99 18.72
C LEU A 151 4.02 4.48 18.66
N ALA A 152 3.93 5.04 17.47
CA ALA A 152 4.03 6.46 17.18
C ALA A 152 2.64 7.05 16.94
N LEU A 153 2.47 8.35 17.11
CA LEU A 153 1.23 9.06 16.84
C LEU A 153 1.46 10.09 15.75
N HIS A 154 0.76 9.91 14.64
CA HIS A 154 0.83 10.74 13.44
C HIS A 154 -0.52 11.35 13.12
N GLY A 155 -0.51 12.41 12.30
CA GLY A 155 -1.72 12.95 11.70
C GLY A 155 -1.90 14.45 11.88
N VAL A 156 -3.14 14.91 11.79
CA VAL A 156 -3.47 16.34 11.78
C VAL A 156 -4.60 16.66 12.76
N VAL A 157 -4.54 17.85 13.34
CA VAL A 157 -5.59 18.40 14.20
C VAL A 157 -5.97 19.77 13.63
N MET A 158 -7.27 19.96 13.39
CA MET A 158 -7.83 21.28 13.10
C MET A 158 -8.19 21.94 14.41
N LEU A 159 -7.46 23.01 14.76
CA LEU A 159 -7.71 23.75 15.99
C LEU A 159 -8.99 24.58 15.87
N LYS A 160 -9.52 25.01 17.01
CA LYS A 160 -10.77 25.81 17.10
C LYS A 160 -10.73 27.12 16.29
N ASP A 161 -9.57 27.70 16.09
CA ASP A 161 -9.36 28.91 15.29
C ASP A 161 -9.28 28.64 13.76
N GLY A 162 -9.40 27.38 13.35
CA GLY A 162 -9.30 26.95 11.95
C GLY A 162 -7.88 26.67 11.47
N SER A 163 -6.86 26.86 12.29
CA SER A 163 -5.50 26.48 11.94
C SER A 163 -5.29 24.97 12.00
N LYS A 164 -4.36 24.46 11.18
CA LYS A 164 -4.01 23.04 11.11
C LYS A 164 -2.66 22.80 11.78
N VAL A 165 -2.62 21.83 12.67
CA VAL A 165 -1.39 21.34 13.30
C VAL A 165 -1.12 19.92 12.87
N THR A 166 0.13 19.59 12.54
CA THR A 166 0.56 18.23 12.23
C THR A 166 1.29 17.65 13.44
N LEU A 167 0.93 16.43 13.81
CA LEU A 167 1.63 15.64 14.81
C LEU A 167 2.43 14.54 14.11
N ASN A 168 3.66 14.38 14.55
CA ASN A 168 4.51 13.23 14.28
C ASN A 168 5.36 13.05 15.54
N VAL A 169 5.03 12.05 16.36
CA VAL A 169 5.65 11.80 17.66
C VAL A 169 5.93 10.32 17.80
N GLY A 170 7.17 9.95 18.01
CA GLY A 170 7.62 8.56 18.19
C GLY A 170 8.59 8.08 17.12
N GLU A 171 8.97 8.95 16.16
CA GLU A 171 9.88 8.61 15.07
C GLU A 171 11.33 9.01 15.34
N ASP A 172 11.56 10.09 16.07
CA ASP A 172 12.89 10.53 16.45
C ASP A 172 13.38 9.78 17.69
N GLU A 173 14.71 9.58 17.80
CA GLU A 173 15.34 8.87 18.92
C GLU A 173 15.03 9.48 20.29
N ASN A 174 14.73 10.79 20.34
CA ASN A 174 14.40 11.52 21.58
C ASN A 174 12.90 11.64 21.83
N ASP A 175 12.07 11.14 20.90
CA ASP A 175 10.62 11.17 21.09
C ASP A 175 10.18 10.07 22.07
N PRO A 176 9.12 10.32 22.86
CA PRO A 176 8.43 9.24 23.56
C PRO A 176 7.68 8.37 22.55
N VAL A 177 7.57 7.07 22.84
CA VAL A 177 6.65 6.17 22.15
C VAL A 177 5.42 5.92 23.02
N PHE A 178 4.35 5.43 22.39
CA PHE A 178 3.12 5.04 23.05
C PHE A 178 3.02 3.52 23.12
N TYR A 179 2.15 3.00 24.01
CA TYR A 179 2.17 1.60 24.35
C TYR A 179 0.77 1.09 24.69
N ILE A 180 0.44 -0.11 24.23
CA ILE A 180 -0.75 -0.84 24.66
C ILE A 180 -0.28 -2.01 25.51
N THR A 181 -0.75 -2.07 26.77
CA THR A 181 -0.36 -3.10 27.72
C THR A 181 -1.04 -4.44 27.42
N ASP A 182 -0.38 -5.54 27.77
CA ASP A 182 -0.97 -6.87 27.81
C ASP A 182 -0.94 -7.45 29.22
N LEU A 183 -1.76 -8.45 29.47
CA LEU A 183 -1.80 -9.14 30.75
C LEU A 183 -0.65 -10.16 30.84
N LEU A 184 0.04 -10.15 31.98
CA LEU A 184 1.13 -11.12 32.21
C LEU A 184 0.61 -12.57 32.21
N PRO A 185 1.44 -13.56 31.84
CA PRO A 185 1.03 -14.97 31.70
C PRO A 185 0.36 -15.56 32.95
N HIS A 186 0.81 -15.17 34.14
CA HIS A 186 0.28 -15.70 35.40
C HIS A 186 -1.16 -15.30 35.71
N LEU A 187 -1.65 -14.22 35.09
CA LEU A 187 -3.03 -13.72 35.24
C LEU A 187 -3.90 -13.98 34.00
N SER A 188 -3.33 -14.56 32.93
CA SER A 188 -4.00 -14.73 31.63
C SER A 188 -4.75 -16.05 31.45
N GLN A 189 -4.92 -16.87 32.50
CA GLN A 189 -5.54 -18.19 32.39
C GLN A 189 -6.93 -18.16 31.76
N GLU A 190 -7.75 -17.17 32.11
CA GLU A 190 -9.07 -16.99 31.52
C GLU A 190 -8.99 -16.60 30.03
N LEU A 191 -8.03 -15.74 29.64
CA LEU A 191 -7.81 -15.38 28.24
C LEU A 191 -7.41 -16.58 27.39
N ASN A 192 -6.61 -17.50 27.93
CA ASN A 192 -6.16 -18.69 27.21
C ASN A 192 -7.30 -19.65 26.84
N THR A 193 -8.48 -19.51 27.43
CA THR A 193 -9.66 -20.32 27.12
C THR A 193 -10.61 -19.68 26.12
N LYS A 194 -10.39 -18.41 25.78
CA LYS A 194 -11.19 -17.66 24.81
C LYS A 194 -10.67 -17.85 23.39
N THR A 195 -11.53 -17.62 22.40
CA THR A 195 -11.03 -17.46 21.03
C THR A 195 -10.15 -16.22 20.96
N ILE A 196 -9.25 -16.15 19.96
CA ILE A 196 -8.41 -14.96 19.75
C ILE A 196 -9.27 -13.71 19.58
N ALA A 197 -10.40 -13.83 18.89
CA ALA A 197 -11.33 -12.71 18.67
C ALA A 197 -11.93 -12.18 19.96
N ASP A 198 -12.32 -13.07 20.88
CA ASP A 198 -12.98 -12.74 22.14
C ASP A 198 -11.99 -12.35 23.25
N GLY A 199 -10.77 -12.89 23.20
CA GLY A 199 -9.70 -12.61 24.17
C GLY A 199 -9.15 -11.19 24.06
N PHE A 200 -9.09 -10.64 22.84
CA PHE A 200 -8.55 -9.31 22.58
C PHE A 200 -9.65 -8.36 22.06
N GLN A 201 -10.29 -7.68 23.01
CA GLN A 201 -11.39 -6.77 22.70
C GLN A 201 -10.84 -5.43 22.16
N ALA A 202 -11.43 -4.90 21.09
CA ALA A 202 -11.03 -3.64 20.48
C ALA A 202 -11.08 -2.44 21.45
N GLU A 203 -12.07 -2.40 22.33
CA GLU A 203 -12.20 -1.33 23.33
C GLU A 203 -11.07 -1.30 24.38
N ASN A 204 -10.22 -2.33 24.42
CA ASN A 204 -9.04 -2.40 25.28
C ASN A 204 -7.74 -1.98 24.56
N LEU A 205 -7.79 -1.70 23.26
CA LEU A 205 -6.64 -1.21 22.51
C LEU A 205 -6.44 0.30 22.76
N ASN A 206 -6.13 0.69 23.99
CA ASN A 206 -5.97 2.09 24.37
C ASN A 206 -4.50 2.41 24.60
N LEU A 207 -4.04 3.53 24.04
CA LEU A 207 -2.64 3.98 24.15
C LEU A 207 -2.39 4.59 25.52
N LEU A 208 -1.43 4.08 26.26
CA LEU A 208 -0.90 4.72 27.45
C LEU A 208 -0.07 5.94 27.03
N VAL A 209 -0.44 7.13 27.54
CA VAL A 209 0.15 8.42 27.09
C VAL A 209 0.66 9.31 28.24
N GLY A 210 0.46 8.93 29.49
CA GLY A 210 0.94 9.74 30.62
C GLY A 210 0.75 9.07 31.99
N GLY A 211 1.56 9.52 32.97
CA GLY A 211 1.55 9.01 34.34
C GLY A 211 2.03 10.03 35.38
N ILE A 212 2.28 11.30 34.98
CA ILE A 212 2.76 12.35 35.89
C ILE A 212 1.61 13.31 36.21
N PRO A 213 1.11 13.35 37.46
CA PRO A 213 0.02 14.25 37.85
C PRO A 213 0.47 15.70 37.97
N VAL A 214 -0.41 16.63 37.64
CA VAL A 214 -0.25 18.05 37.96
C VAL A 214 -0.41 18.23 39.47
N LYS A 215 0.55 18.89 40.09
CA LYS A 215 0.51 19.13 41.56
C LYS A 215 -0.65 20.04 41.96
N GLY A 216 -1.36 19.65 43.00
CA GLY A 216 -2.47 20.41 43.56
C GLY A 216 -3.86 20.11 42.95
N ASP A 217 -3.92 19.29 41.90
CA ASP A 217 -5.17 18.77 41.36
C ASP A 217 -5.52 17.42 42.01
N GLU A 218 -6.79 17.27 42.43
CA GLU A 218 -7.27 16.02 43.02
C GLU A 218 -7.97 15.08 42.01
N LYS A 219 -8.37 15.63 40.84
CA LYS A 219 -9.12 14.88 39.84
C LYS A 219 -8.54 15.08 38.47
N ASP A 220 -8.39 13.97 37.74
CA ASP A 220 -7.89 13.93 36.36
C ASP A 220 -6.51 14.64 36.21
N ALA A 221 -5.67 14.55 37.25
CA ALA A 221 -4.41 15.29 37.36
C ALA A 221 -3.37 14.88 36.29
N VAL A 222 -3.32 13.59 35.94
CA VAL A 222 -2.44 13.08 34.86
C VAL A 222 -2.98 13.48 33.49
N LYS A 223 -4.29 13.37 33.26
CA LYS A 223 -4.95 13.85 32.05
C LYS A 223 -4.67 15.34 31.80
N LYS A 224 -4.78 16.16 32.84
CA LYS A 224 -4.44 17.59 32.77
C LYS A 224 -2.97 17.81 32.42
N GLY A 225 -2.09 16.97 32.98
CA GLY A 225 -0.64 17.01 32.65
C GLY A 225 -0.38 16.78 31.17
N VAL A 226 -1.03 15.76 30.60
CA VAL A 226 -0.94 15.47 29.16
C VAL A 226 -1.49 16.63 28.31
N LEU A 227 -2.66 17.18 28.67
CA LEU A 227 -3.25 18.33 27.98
C LEU A 227 -2.34 19.57 28.03
N ASN A 228 -1.70 19.84 29.18
CA ASN A 228 -0.76 20.95 29.32
C ASN A 228 0.43 20.80 28.37
N ILE A 229 0.96 19.58 28.20
CA ILE A 229 2.04 19.28 27.25
C ILE A 229 1.57 19.50 25.80
N LEU A 230 0.41 18.96 25.43
CA LEU A 230 -0.17 19.11 24.10
C LEU A 230 -0.48 20.57 23.77
N ASN A 231 -1.00 21.31 24.71
CA ASN A 231 -1.29 22.73 24.54
C ASN A 231 0.00 23.56 24.40
N ALA A 232 0.98 23.34 25.27
CA ALA A 232 2.24 24.08 25.22
C ALA A 232 3.05 23.83 23.93
N LYS A 233 3.03 22.58 23.41
CA LYS A 233 3.81 22.20 22.21
C LYS A 233 3.06 22.48 20.90
N TYR A 234 1.75 22.29 20.89
CA TYR A 234 0.94 22.26 19.66
C TYR A 234 -0.27 23.20 19.68
N GLY A 235 -0.58 23.85 20.81
CA GLY A 235 -1.78 24.66 20.96
C GLY A 235 -3.09 23.85 21.12
N ILE A 236 -3.02 22.52 21.21
CA ILE A 236 -4.16 21.62 21.23
C ILE A 236 -4.88 21.70 22.58
N CYS A 237 -6.20 21.91 22.55
CA CYS A 237 -7.13 21.72 23.66
C CYS A 237 -7.87 20.38 23.50
N GLU A 238 -8.51 19.92 24.57
CA GLU A 238 -9.26 18.62 24.53
C GLU A 238 -10.35 18.61 23.47
N GLU A 239 -11.05 19.74 23.26
CA GLU A 239 -12.09 19.89 22.25
C GLU A 239 -11.57 19.69 20.82
N ASP A 240 -10.31 19.99 20.54
CA ASP A 240 -9.71 19.89 19.20
C ASP A 240 -9.55 18.46 18.70
N PHE A 241 -9.58 17.46 19.61
CA PHE A 241 -9.62 16.05 19.19
C PHE A 241 -10.86 15.69 18.36
N ILE A 242 -11.96 16.43 18.49
CA ILE A 242 -13.19 16.21 17.71
C ILE A 242 -12.94 16.40 16.20
N SER A 243 -12.02 17.29 15.85
CA SER A 243 -11.60 17.61 14.47
C SER A 243 -10.17 17.13 14.16
N ALA A 244 -9.76 16.04 14.80
CA ALA A 244 -8.48 15.40 14.56
C ALA A 244 -8.61 14.15 13.67
N GLU A 245 -7.61 13.91 12.85
CA GLU A 245 -7.30 12.62 12.25
C GLU A 245 -5.92 12.24 12.78
N LEU A 246 -5.90 11.46 13.86
CA LEU A 246 -4.69 10.99 14.53
C LEU A 246 -4.64 9.48 14.54
N GLU A 247 -3.53 8.95 14.08
CA GLU A 247 -3.29 7.55 13.78
C GLU A 247 -2.12 7.05 14.62
N ALA A 248 -2.35 5.95 15.35
CA ALA A 248 -1.28 5.23 16.02
C ALA A 248 -0.76 4.14 15.09
N VAL A 249 0.52 4.21 14.78
CA VAL A 249 1.24 3.33 13.87
C VAL A 249 2.49 2.76 14.56
N PRO A 250 3.07 1.64 14.09
CA PRO A 250 4.29 1.09 14.67
C PRO A 250 5.47 2.08 14.58
N ALA A 251 6.09 2.36 15.72
CA ALA A 251 7.28 3.23 15.83
C ALA A 251 8.56 2.44 15.48
N VAL A 252 8.57 1.84 14.28
CA VAL A 252 9.69 1.01 13.80
C VAL A 252 10.14 1.49 12.43
N LYS A 253 11.44 1.37 12.15
CA LYS A 253 12.01 1.69 10.85
C LYS A 253 12.08 0.44 9.98
N ALA A 254 12.05 0.64 8.66
CA ALA A 254 12.27 -0.42 7.68
C ALA A 254 13.67 -1.02 7.84
N LYS A 255 13.78 -2.35 7.89
CA LYS A 255 15.05 -3.06 8.09
C LYS A 255 15.20 -4.25 7.17
N ASP A 256 16.45 -4.51 6.81
CA ASP A 256 16.82 -5.75 6.15
C ASP A 256 16.61 -6.95 7.05
N VAL A 257 16.13 -8.05 6.48
CA VAL A 257 15.91 -9.33 7.17
C VAL A 257 16.67 -10.45 6.47
N GLY A 258 17.17 -11.40 7.28
CA GLY A 258 18.01 -12.51 6.85
C GLY A 258 19.51 -12.15 6.89
N PHE A 259 20.37 -13.17 7.02
CA PHE A 259 21.82 -12.98 7.02
C PHE A 259 22.33 -12.42 5.67
N ASP A 260 21.65 -12.76 4.60
CA ASP A 260 21.91 -12.32 3.22
C ASP A 260 21.20 -11.01 2.86
N ARG A 261 20.37 -10.48 3.76
CA ARG A 261 19.59 -9.24 3.57
C ARG A 261 18.66 -9.26 2.34
N ALA A 262 18.13 -10.44 2.01
CA ALA A 262 17.25 -10.62 0.85
C ALA A 262 15.88 -9.95 1.01
N TYR A 263 15.46 -9.68 2.24
CA TYR A 263 14.13 -9.19 2.57
C TYR A 263 14.16 -7.82 3.24
N VAL A 264 13.02 -7.14 3.20
CA VAL A 264 12.74 -5.93 4.00
C VAL A 264 11.55 -6.20 4.89
N ALA A 265 11.66 -5.88 6.17
CA ALA A 265 10.53 -5.83 7.09
C ALA A 265 10.21 -4.38 7.45
N SER A 266 8.92 -4.03 7.43
CA SER A 266 8.41 -2.72 7.78
C SER A 266 6.91 -2.76 8.08
N TYR A 267 6.39 -1.67 8.60
CA TYR A 267 4.96 -1.39 8.62
C TYR A 267 4.53 -0.84 7.26
N GLY A 268 3.37 -1.31 6.78
CA GLY A 268 2.69 -0.75 5.62
C GLY A 268 3.32 -1.11 4.28
N HIS A 269 3.89 -2.32 4.15
CA HIS A 269 4.19 -2.86 2.83
C HIS A 269 2.92 -2.96 1.99
N ASP A 270 1.82 -3.31 2.60
CA ASP A 270 0.48 -3.27 2.06
C ASP A 270 -0.07 -1.82 2.10
N ASP A 271 -0.19 -1.07 0.97
CA ASP A 271 0.24 -1.47 -0.38
C ASP A 271 1.36 -0.54 -0.92
N ARG A 272 2.16 0.05 -0.02
CA ARG A 272 3.27 0.96 -0.41
C ARG A 272 4.36 0.24 -1.22
N VAL A 273 4.44 -1.10 -1.10
CA VAL A 273 5.37 -1.90 -1.91
C VAL A 273 5.00 -1.92 -3.38
N CYS A 274 3.74 -1.66 -3.73
CA CYS A 274 3.30 -1.45 -5.11
C CYS A 274 3.29 0.03 -5.47
N ALA A 275 2.87 0.92 -4.57
CA ALA A 275 2.82 2.36 -4.80
C ALA A 275 4.18 2.96 -5.18
N TYR A 276 5.26 2.59 -4.47
CA TYR A 276 6.60 3.10 -4.77
C TYR A 276 7.11 2.68 -6.16
N PRO A 277 7.03 1.41 -6.58
CA PRO A 277 7.33 1.00 -7.96
C PRO A 277 6.50 1.70 -9.02
N GLU A 278 5.21 1.96 -8.79
CA GLU A 278 4.37 2.70 -9.73
C GLU A 278 4.80 4.13 -9.94
N ILE A 279 5.14 4.83 -8.83
CA ILE A 279 5.69 6.20 -8.90
C ILE A 279 6.98 6.19 -9.69
N THR A 280 7.94 5.34 -9.32
CA THR A 280 9.26 5.32 -9.96
C THR A 280 9.18 4.88 -11.43
N ALA A 281 8.31 3.94 -11.78
CA ALA A 281 8.04 3.56 -13.16
C ALA A 281 7.44 4.73 -13.98
N THR A 282 6.50 5.47 -13.41
CA THR A 282 5.91 6.64 -14.06
C THR A 282 6.93 7.75 -14.30
N LEU A 283 7.88 7.92 -13.37
CA LEU A 283 8.97 8.91 -13.49
C LEU A 283 10.01 8.50 -14.53
N GLU A 284 10.36 7.21 -14.59
CA GLU A 284 11.38 6.65 -15.48
C GLU A 284 10.86 6.45 -16.91
N ALA A 285 9.57 6.23 -17.11
CA ALA A 285 8.96 5.89 -18.39
C ALA A 285 9.43 6.80 -19.54
N ASN A 286 9.95 6.20 -20.61
CA ASN A 286 10.32 6.88 -21.83
C ASN A 286 9.35 6.50 -22.96
N THR A 287 8.17 7.09 -22.94
CA THR A 287 7.05 6.70 -23.80
C THR A 287 6.28 7.90 -24.32
N ASP A 288 5.67 7.74 -25.50
CA ASP A 288 4.67 8.67 -26.05
C ASP A 288 3.24 8.34 -25.57
N GLN A 289 3.05 7.26 -24.81
CA GLN A 289 1.74 6.93 -24.21
C GLN A 289 1.39 7.93 -23.10
N THR A 290 0.10 8.21 -22.94
CA THR A 290 -0.38 8.90 -21.73
C THR A 290 -0.43 7.91 -20.58
N VAL A 291 0.20 8.26 -19.47
CA VAL A 291 0.27 7.45 -18.25
C VAL A 291 -0.45 8.16 -17.11
N MET A 292 -1.22 7.42 -16.33
CA MET A 292 -1.82 7.88 -15.08
C MET A 292 -1.43 6.90 -13.97
N CYS A 293 -0.71 7.38 -12.95
CA CYS A 293 -0.47 6.62 -11.73
C CYS A 293 -1.37 7.17 -10.63
N ILE A 294 -2.05 6.30 -9.89
CA ILE A 294 -3.06 6.64 -8.89
C ILE A 294 -2.65 6.04 -7.55
N LEU A 295 -2.49 6.90 -6.55
CA LEU A 295 -2.32 6.51 -5.16
C LEU A 295 -3.65 6.71 -4.46
N ALA A 296 -4.35 5.62 -4.16
CA ALA A 296 -5.69 5.63 -3.60
C ALA A 296 -5.67 5.62 -2.07
N ASP A 297 -6.72 6.17 -1.46
CA ASP A 297 -6.99 6.12 -0.02
C ASP A 297 -8.17 5.18 0.25
N LYS A 298 -8.27 4.67 1.47
CA LYS A 298 -9.42 3.90 1.99
C LYS A 298 -9.67 2.53 1.35
N GLU A 299 -8.68 1.93 0.70
CA GLU A 299 -8.82 0.56 0.21
C GLU A 299 -9.20 -0.37 1.34
N GLU A 300 -8.50 -0.29 2.46
CA GLU A 300 -8.61 -1.14 3.65
C GLU A 300 -9.98 -1.10 4.35
N ILE A 301 -10.80 -0.11 4.02
CA ILE A 301 -12.15 0.05 4.55
C ILE A 301 -13.23 0.09 3.45
N GLY A 302 -12.91 -0.36 2.23
CA GLY A 302 -13.86 -0.55 1.14
C GLY A 302 -13.88 0.53 0.07
N SER A 303 -12.90 1.42 0.00
CA SER A 303 -12.71 2.43 -1.06
C SER A 303 -13.83 3.47 -1.19
N GLU A 304 -14.66 3.65 -0.18
CA GLU A 304 -15.78 4.60 -0.21
C GLU A 304 -15.35 6.04 0.16
N GLY A 305 -16.19 7.01 -0.22
CA GLY A 305 -15.99 8.42 0.09
C GLY A 305 -15.16 9.18 -0.93
N SER A 306 -14.84 10.44 -0.62
CA SER A 306 -14.29 11.41 -1.58
C SER A 306 -12.82 11.21 -1.95
N THR A 307 -12.11 10.36 -1.22
CA THR A 307 -10.69 10.05 -1.46
C THR A 307 -10.46 8.59 -1.87
N GLY A 308 -11.44 7.70 -1.64
CA GLY A 308 -11.41 6.31 -2.07
C GLY A 308 -11.69 6.14 -3.56
N MET A 309 -11.41 4.95 -4.10
CA MET A 309 -11.54 4.65 -5.54
C MET A 309 -12.98 4.61 -6.06
N GLN A 310 -13.97 4.60 -5.19
CA GLN A 310 -15.38 4.72 -5.60
C GLN A 310 -15.81 6.17 -5.89
N CYS A 311 -14.94 7.17 -5.65
CA CYS A 311 -15.23 8.53 -6.02
C CYS A 311 -15.18 8.72 -7.55
N VAL A 312 -15.87 9.76 -8.05
CA VAL A 312 -15.95 10.03 -9.50
C VAL A 312 -14.69 10.64 -10.10
N LEU A 313 -13.71 11.00 -9.29
CA LEU A 313 -12.55 11.80 -9.69
C LEU A 313 -11.72 11.16 -10.80
N ILE A 314 -11.51 9.83 -10.75
CA ILE A 314 -10.80 9.13 -11.84
C ILE A 314 -11.51 9.29 -13.19
N ASN A 315 -12.84 9.17 -13.19
CA ASN A 315 -13.63 9.37 -14.40
C ASN A 315 -13.55 10.82 -14.89
N ASP A 316 -13.57 11.79 -13.97
CA ASP A 316 -13.45 13.21 -14.31
C ASP A 316 -12.07 13.51 -14.93
N LEU A 317 -10.97 12.99 -14.35
CA LEU A 317 -9.63 13.17 -14.92
C LEU A 317 -9.48 12.50 -16.29
N LEU A 318 -10.02 11.30 -16.49
CA LEU A 318 -10.05 10.65 -17.81
C LEU A 318 -10.86 11.46 -18.83
N ASN A 319 -11.97 12.08 -18.41
CA ASN A 319 -12.75 12.97 -19.25
C ASN A 319 -11.98 14.25 -19.62
N GLU A 320 -11.25 14.86 -18.68
CA GLU A 320 -10.41 16.02 -18.94
C GLU A 320 -9.25 15.71 -19.90
N ILE A 321 -8.62 14.52 -19.75
CA ILE A 321 -7.63 14.03 -20.73
C ILE A 321 -8.28 13.91 -22.10
N ALA A 322 -9.38 13.16 -22.22
CA ALA A 322 -10.07 12.94 -23.49
C ALA A 322 -10.45 14.28 -24.17
N LYS A 323 -11.05 15.19 -23.42
CA LYS A 323 -11.42 16.54 -23.89
C LYS A 323 -10.22 17.33 -24.39
N SER A 324 -9.10 17.29 -23.65
CA SER A 324 -7.88 18.03 -24.00
C SER A 324 -7.27 17.56 -25.31
N TYR A 325 -7.43 16.27 -25.64
CA TYR A 325 -6.98 15.66 -26.91
C TYR A 325 -8.06 15.65 -28.00
N GLY A 326 -9.24 16.19 -27.75
CA GLY A 326 -10.36 16.17 -28.70
C GLY A 326 -10.96 14.79 -28.94
N ALA A 327 -10.81 13.87 -28.00
CA ALA A 327 -11.25 12.48 -28.08
C ALA A 327 -12.59 12.26 -27.37
N ASN A 328 -13.30 11.19 -27.74
CA ASN A 328 -14.49 10.76 -27.03
C ASN A 328 -14.09 10.02 -25.73
N PRO A 329 -14.54 10.45 -24.53
CA PRO A 329 -14.17 9.83 -23.27
C PRO A 329 -14.47 8.32 -23.19
N SER A 330 -15.58 7.86 -23.77
CA SER A 330 -15.92 6.42 -23.76
C SER A 330 -14.93 5.59 -24.59
N VAL A 331 -14.48 6.15 -25.73
CA VAL A 331 -13.47 5.50 -26.58
C VAL A 331 -12.10 5.47 -25.89
N VAL A 332 -11.76 6.56 -25.17
CA VAL A 332 -10.50 6.59 -24.38
C VAL A 332 -10.52 5.51 -23.31
N ARG A 333 -11.62 5.38 -22.55
CA ARG A 333 -11.74 4.33 -21.51
C ARG A 333 -11.64 2.93 -22.10
N GLU A 334 -12.37 2.64 -23.16
CA GLU A 334 -12.37 1.33 -23.82
C GLU A 334 -10.97 0.90 -24.32
N ASN A 335 -10.16 1.87 -24.76
CA ASN A 335 -8.79 1.60 -25.23
C ASN A 335 -7.74 1.71 -24.11
N SER A 336 -8.13 2.14 -22.91
CA SER A 336 -7.25 2.20 -21.75
C SER A 336 -6.96 0.81 -21.17
N LYS A 337 -5.83 0.69 -20.50
CA LYS A 337 -5.39 -0.54 -19.83
C LYS A 337 -4.86 -0.21 -18.45
N CYS A 338 -5.16 -1.08 -17.48
CA CYS A 338 -4.82 -0.86 -16.09
C CYS A 338 -4.12 -2.09 -15.50
N ILE A 339 -3.04 -1.84 -14.76
CA ILE A 339 -2.55 -2.74 -13.72
C ILE A 339 -3.01 -2.13 -12.39
N SER A 340 -3.84 -2.86 -11.66
CA SER A 340 -4.17 -2.59 -10.27
C SER A 340 -3.14 -3.30 -9.43
N ALA A 341 -2.18 -2.55 -8.92
CA ALA A 341 -1.15 -3.13 -8.10
C ALA A 341 -1.64 -3.14 -6.65
N ASP A 342 -1.90 -4.33 -6.17
CA ASP A 342 -2.23 -4.63 -4.78
C ASP A 342 -1.46 -5.88 -4.39
N VAL A 343 -1.01 -5.93 -3.15
CA VAL A 343 -0.21 -7.06 -2.66
C VAL A 343 -0.97 -8.38 -2.76
N THR A 344 -0.22 -9.48 -2.83
CA THR A 344 -0.80 -10.81 -2.70
C THR A 344 -0.23 -11.54 -1.50
N ALA A 345 -0.99 -12.48 -0.93
CA ALA A 345 -0.51 -13.31 0.16
C ALA A 345 0.64 -14.21 -0.32
N GLY A 346 1.84 -13.97 0.17
CA GLY A 346 3.01 -14.81 -0.07
C GLY A 346 2.83 -16.20 0.55
N PHE A 347 3.16 -17.26 -0.20
CA PHE A 347 3.16 -18.62 0.35
C PHE A 347 4.11 -18.70 1.55
N ASP A 348 3.56 -19.03 2.71
CA ASP A 348 4.33 -19.23 3.93
C ASP A 348 4.37 -20.73 4.29
N PRO A 349 5.56 -21.38 4.25
CA PRO A 349 5.70 -22.79 4.62
C PRO A 349 5.23 -23.12 6.04
N ALA A 350 5.27 -22.17 6.97
CA ALA A 350 4.78 -22.36 8.33
C ALA A 350 3.23 -22.46 8.39
N PHE A 351 2.55 -21.95 7.38
CA PHE A 351 1.09 -21.93 7.25
C PHE A 351 0.62 -22.54 5.92
N ALA A 352 1.36 -23.51 5.37
CA ALA A 352 1.11 -24.09 4.06
C ALA A 352 -0.34 -24.55 3.84
N SER A 353 -1.04 -24.97 4.90
CA SER A 353 -2.45 -25.40 4.81
C SER A 353 -3.43 -24.27 4.44
N ALA A 354 -3.02 -23.01 4.51
CA ALA A 354 -3.83 -21.87 4.09
C ALA A 354 -3.77 -21.58 2.57
N PHE A 355 -2.87 -22.25 1.85
CA PHE A 355 -2.57 -22.00 0.43
C PHE A 355 -2.84 -23.22 -0.44
N GLU A 356 -2.99 -22.99 -1.74
CA GLU A 356 -2.80 -23.99 -2.79
C GLU A 356 -1.46 -23.66 -3.47
N ASP A 357 -0.45 -24.50 -3.24
CA ASP A 357 0.96 -24.21 -3.55
C ASP A 357 1.23 -23.93 -5.04
N MET A 358 0.53 -24.63 -5.95
CA MET A 358 0.75 -24.48 -7.39
C MET A 358 0.32 -23.11 -7.90
N ASN A 359 -0.66 -22.48 -7.27
CA ASN A 359 -1.23 -21.19 -7.67
C ASN A 359 -1.02 -20.08 -6.63
N ALA A 360 -0.27 -20.31 -5.57
CA ALA A 360 0.13 -19.26 -4.62
C ALA A 360 1.30 -18.42 -5.14
N GLY A 361 1.36 -17.14 -4.80
CA GLY A 361 2.53 -16.30 -5.02
C GLY A 361 3.67 -16.70 -4.09
N HIS A 362 4.87 -16.91 -4.60
CA HIS A 362 6.05 -17.25 -3.81
C HIS A 362 6.99 -16.06 -3.70
N VAL A 363 7.54 -15.83 -2.51
CA VAL A 363 8.54 -14.78 -2.28
C VAL A 363 9.85 -15.13 -2.99
N ASN A 364 10.49 -14.15 -3.62
CA ASN A 364 11.69 -14.27 -4.48
C ASN A 364 11.44 -14.75 -5.92
N PHE A 365 10.19 -14.91 -6.33
CA PHE A 365 9.86 -15.38 -7.68
C PHE A 365 9.27 -14.30 -8.57
N GLY A 366 9.46 -13.05 -8.19
CA GLY A 366 9.05 -11.86 -8.94
C GLY A 366 7.63 -11.43 -8.65
N VAL A 367 7.24 -10.30 -9.26
CA VAL A 367 5.91 -9.73 -9.16
C VAL A 367 4.83 -10.76 -9.54
N THR A 368 3.72 -10.76 -8.84
CA THR A 368 2.66 -11.76 -9.00
C THR A 368 1.46 -11.17 -9.72
N MET A 369 1.02 -11.81 -10.79
CA MET A 369 -0.22 -11.49 -11.52
C MET A 369 -1.36 -12.34 -11.00
N ASN A 370 -2.38 -11.71 -10.45
CA ASN A 370 -3.61 -12.35 -9.99
C ASN A 370 -4.72 -12.12 -11.02
N LYS A 371 -5.11 -13.16 -11.74
CA LYS A 371 -6.19 -13.06 -12.74
C LYS A 371 -7.50 -12.60 -12.09
N PHE A 372 -7.72 -12.96 -10.82
CA PHE A 372 -8.83 -12.58 -9.97
C PHE A 372 -8.41 -12.63 -8.50
N THR A 373 -9.09 -11.86 -7.64
CA THR A 373 -8.79 -11.78 -6.20
C THR A 373 -9.98 -12.16 -5.31
N GLY A 374 -11.21 -12.10 -5.81
CA GLY A 374 -12.46 -12.27 -5.06
C GLY A 374 -12.59 -13.57 -4.27
N ALA A 375 -13.42 -13.52 -3.23
CA ALA A 375 -13.64 -14.62 -2.31
C ALA A 375 -14.53 -15.73 -2.89
N ARG A 376 -14.36 -16.97 -2.45
CA ARG A 376 -15.16 -18.16 -2.81
C ARG A 376 -15.31 -18.29 -4.32
N GLY A 377 -16.52 -18.09 -4.88
CA GLY A 377 -16.80 -18.14 -6.32
C GLY A 377 -16.39 -16.86 -7.07
N LYS A 378 -15.24 -16.25 -6.76
CA LYS A 378 -14.71 -15.01 -7.36
C LYS A 378 -15.58 -13.77 -7.12
N SER A 379 -16.37 -13.78 -6.05
CA SER A 379 -17.27 -12.69 -5.73
C SER A 379 -16.54 -11.43 -5.34
N GLY A 380 -16.98 -10.28 -5.86
CA GLY A 380 -16.45 -8.97 -5.50
C GLY A 380 -15.10 -8.62 -6.12
N SER A 381 -14.68 -9.31 -7.19
CA SER A 381 -13.42 -9.03 -7.89
C SER A 381 -13.62 -8.75 -9.38
N ASN A 382 -12.56 -8.25 -10.02
CA ASN A 382 -12.36 -8.34 -11.45
C ASN A 382 -11.84 -9.76 -11.81
N ASP A 383 -12.32 -10.38 -12.89
CA ASP A 383 -11.74 -11.59 -13.49
C ASP A 383 -11.20 -11.21 -14.87
N ALA A 384 -9.90 -10.91 -14.93
CA ALA A 384 -9.26 -10.39 -16.12
C ALA A 384 -9.39 -11.34 -17.32
N SER A 385 -9.61 -10.78 -18.52
CA SER A 385 -9.77 -11.57 -19.75
C SER A 385 -8.47 -12.29 -20.15
N ALA A 386 -8.63 -13.42 -20.85
CA ALA A 386 -7.48 -14.17 -21.37
C ALA A 386 -6.67 -13.33 -22.36
N GLU A 387 -7.33 -12.49 -23.14
CA GLU A 387 -6.73 -11.59 -24.12
C GLU A 387 -5.84 -10.57 -23.44
N TYR A 388 -6.29 -9.97 -22.35
CA TYR A 388 -5.50 -8.98 -21.63
C TYR A 388 -4.31 -9.61 -20.90
N ILE A 389 -4.52 -10.77 -20.26
CA ILE A 389 -3.41 -11.56 -19.69
C ILE A 389 -2.39 -11.93 -20.78
N GLY A 390 -2.86 -12.36 -21.96
CA GLY A 390 -2.03 -12.70 -23.11
C GLY A 390 -1.20 -11.50 -23.61
N TYR A 391 -1.80 -10.31 -23.64
CA TYR A 391 -1.10 -9.07 -23.96
C TYR A 391 0.04 -8.79 -22.97
N LEU A 392 -0.21 -8.82 -21.67
CA LEU A 392 0.80 -8.56 -20.64
C LEU A 392 1.92 -9.60 -20.67
N ARG A 393 1.59 -10.89 -20.89
CA ARG A 393 2.61 -11.93 -21.09
C ARG A 393 3.58 -11.61 -22.23
N GLN A 394 3.10 -11.02 -23.33
CA GLN A 394 3.94 -10.60 -24.45
C GLN A 394 4.82 -9.41 -24.07
N VAL A 395 4.25 -8.41 -23.37
CA VAL A 395 5.00 -7.25 -22.87
C VAL A 395 6.15 -7.70 -21.97
N PHE A 396 5.85 -8.53 -20.96
CA PHE A 396 6.85 -9.00 -20.01
C PHE A 396 7.91 -9.92 -20.64
N ALA A 397 7.50 -10.81 -21.55
CA ALA A 397 8.45 -11.66 -22.28
C ALA A 397 9.42 -10.82 -23.12
N LYS A 398 8.93 -9.78 -23.81
CA LYS A 398 9.77 -8.86 -24.60
C LYS A 398 10.77 -8.10 -23.73
N ALA A 399 10.37 -7.70 -22.53
CA ALA A 399 11.20 -6.97 -21.58
C ALA A 399 12.07 -7.88 -20.70
N GLY A 400 11.91 -9.21 -20.78
CA GLY A 400 12.66 -10.17 -19.96
C GLY A 400 12.30 -10.15 -18.47
N ILE A 401 11.06 -9.78 -18.14
CA ILE A 401 10.61 -9.65 -16.75
C ILE A 401 10.35 -11.03 -16.14
N VAL A 402 10.89 -11.25 -14.94
CA VAL A 402 10.53 -12.40 -14.09
C VAL A 402 9.25 -12.08 -13.34
N TRP A 403 8.24 -12.90 -13.55
CA TRP A 403 6.94 -12.77 -12.91
C TRP A 403 6.30 -14.14 -12.69
N GLN A 404 5.29 -14.20 -11.85
CA GLN A 404 4.54 -15.40 -11.55
C GLN A 404 3.05 -15.14 -11.52
N THR A 405 2.22 -16.21 -11.51
CA THR A 405 0.79 -16.11 -11.22
C THR A 405 0.54 -16.47 -9.75
N GLY A 406 -0.54 -15.94 -9.18
CA GLY A 406 -0.95 -16.24 -7.83
C GLY A 406 -2.45 -16.14 -7.61
N GLU A 407 -2.89 -16.73 -6.51
CA GLU A 407 -4.24 -16.59 -5.93
C GLU A 407 -4.11 -16.22 -4.45
N LEU A 408 -5.08 -15.50 -3.91
CA LEU A 408 -5.10 -15.07 -2.52
C LEU A 408 -5.61 -16.19 -1.61
N GLY A 409 -4.75 -17.17 -1.29
CA GLY A 409 -5.06 -18.30 -0.44
C GLY A 409 -5.87 -19.41 -1.15
N ARG A 410 -6.31 -20.41 -0.35
CA ARG A 410 -7.14 -21.52 -0.86
C ARG A 410 -8.56 -21.07 -1.16
N VAL A 411 -9.18 -21.70 -2.18
CA VAL A 411 -10.63 -21.61 -2.42
C VAL A 411 -11.39 -21.90 -1.11
N ASP A 412 -12.41 -21.13 -0.81
CA ASP A 412 -13.24 -21.12 0.41
C ASP A 412 -12.59 -20.51 1.66
N LEU A 413 -11.26 -20.31 1.71
CA LEU A 413 -10.57 -19.67 2.83
C LEU A 413 -10.08 -18.27 2.48
N GLY A 414 -9.55 -18.09 1.27
CA GLY A 414 -8.93 -16.87 0.80
C GLY A 414 -9.85 -16.00 -0.04
N GLY A 415 -9.27 -14.95 -0.58
CA GLY A 415 -9.91 -13.99 -1.45
C GLY A 415 -10.28 -12.69 -0.73
N GLY A 416 -10.16 -11.59 -1.45
CA GLY A 416 -10.50 -10.23 -1.04
C GLY A 416 -10.87 -9.39 -2.26
N GLY A 417 -11.51 -8.26 -2.05
CA GLY A 417 -11.70 -7.27 -3.11
C GLY A 417 -10.48 -6.37 -3.19
N THR A 418 -10.21 -5.84 -4.38
CA THR A 418 -9.18 -4.85 -4.64
C THR A 418 -9.78 -3.66 -5.37
N VAL A 419 -9.01 -2.59 -5.56
CA VAL A 419 -9.46 -1.43 -6.34
C VAL A 419 -9.71 -1.74 -7.81
N ALA A 420 -9.17 -2.85 -8.34
CA ALA A 420 -9.34 -3.29 -9.74
C ALA A 420 -10.79 -3.31 -10.22
N LYS A 421 -11.73 -3.78 -9.37
CA LYS A 421 -13.15 -3.85 -9.73
C LYS A 421 -13.75 -2.48 -10.06
N PHE A 422 -13.28 -1.40 -9.43
CA PHE A 422 -13.80 -0.06 -9.67
C PHE A 422 -13.31 0.51 -11.01
N ILE A 423 -12.06 0.18 -11.39
CA ILE A 423 -11.50 0.57 -12.68
C ILE A 423 -12.13 -0.25 -13.81
N SER A 424 -12.24 -1.58 -13.65
CA SER A 424 -12.84 -2.45 -14.67
C SER A 424 -14.32 -2.11 -14.95
N ASN A 425 -15.06 -1.65 -13.93
CA ASN A 425 -16.45 -1.18 -14.09
C ASN A 425 -16.58 0.09 -14.94
N MET A 426 -15.47 0.78 -15.24
CA MET A 426 -15.43 1.91 -16.18
C MET A 426 -15.16 1.48 -17.63
N ASN A 427 -15.26 0.19 -17.94
CA ASN A 427 -14.97 -0.40 -19.26
C ASN A 427 -13.47 -0.30 -19.62
N ILE A 428 -12.60 -0.57 -18.66
CA ILE A 428 -11.14 -0.56 -18.82
C ILE A 428 -10.60 -1.96 -18.57
N ASP A 429 -9.80 -2.52 -19.50
CA ASP A 429 -9.08 -3.76 -19.28
C ASP A 429 -8.17 -3.65 -18.05
N THR A 430 -8.45 -4.46 -17.03
CA THR A 430 -7.78 -4.37 -15.71
C THR A 430 -7.35 -5.75 -15.21
N VAL A 431 -6.19 -5.82 -14.58
CA VAL A 431 -5.70 -7.01 -13.88
C VAL A 431 -5.05 -6.61 -12.56
N ASP A 432 -5.14 -7.47 -11.57
CA ASP A 432 -4.39 -7.32 -10.31
C ASP A 432 -2.97 -7.86 -10.47
N MET A 433 -1.97 -7.06 -10.06
CA MET A 433 -0.57 -7.46 -10.16
C MET A 433 0.29 -6.76 -9.10
N GLY A 434 0.73 -7.50 -8.09
CA GLY A 434 1.48 -6.92 -6.97
C GLY A 434 2.55 -7.83 -6.39
N VAL A 435 3.11 -7.41 -5.27
CA VAL A 435 4.23 -8.09 -4.61
C VAL A 435 3.71 -9.10 -3.59
N PRO A 436 4.29 -10.32 -3.50
CA PRO A 436 3.97 -11.26 -2.43
C PRO A 436 4.44 -10.73 -1.07
N VAL A 437 3.53 -10.66 -0.10
CA VAL A 437 3.79 -10.20 1.27
C VAL A 437 3.59 -11.33 2.26
N LEU A 438 4.52 -11.49 3.19
CA LEU A 438 4.36 -12.36 4.37
C LEU A 438 3.91 -11.52 5.56
N SER A 439 3.05 -12.09 6.39
CA SER A 439 2.48 -11.40 7.56
C SER A 439 1.69 -10.12 7.18
N MET A 440 1.00 -10.13 6.03
CA MET A 440 0.13 -9.05 5.57
C MET A 440 -0.80 -8.57 6.69
N HIS A 441 -1.02 -7.26 6.80
CA HIS A 441 -1.79 -6.56 7.86
C HIS A 441 -1.18 -6.66 9.28
N ALA A 442 0.02 -7.22 9.45
CA ALA A 442 0.70 -7.17 10.73
C ALA A 442 1.36 -5.79 10.95
N PRO A 443 1.64 -5.40 12.20
CA PRO A 443 2.42 -4.19 12.48
C PRO A 443 3.82 -4.18 11.86
N TYR A 444 4.31 -5.34 11.42
CA TYR A 444 5.62 -5.49 10.78
C TYR A 444 5.55 -6.62 9.76
N GLU A 445 5.42 -6.28 8.50
CA GLU A 445 5.25 -7.17 7.35
C GLU A 445 6.59 -7.43 6.66
N LEU A 446 6.66 -8.43 5.78
CA LEU A 446 7.90 -8.84 5.13
C LEU A 446 7.72 -9.01 3.61
N ILE A 447 8.66 -8.44 2.84
CA ILE A 447 8.74 -8.59 1.37
C ILE A 447 10.16 -8.96 0.93
N SER A 448 10.27 -9.48 -0.31
CA SER A 448 11.54 -9.65 -1.00
C SER A 448 11.96 -8.39 -1.75
N LYS A 449 13.23 -8.00 -1.63
CA LYS A 449 13.80 -6.90 -2.43
C LYS A 449 13.77 -7.21 -3.93
N ALA A 450 13.91 -8.48 -4.30
CA ALA A 450 13.85 -8.92 -5.68
C ALA A 450 12.44 -8.77 -6.28
N ASP A 451 11.39 -9.12 -5.52
CA ASP A 451 10.01 -9.00 -5.97
C ASP A 451 9.60 -7.52 -6.10
N LEU A 452 10.03 -6.68 -5.14
CA LEU A 452 9.88 -5.23 -5.22
C LEU A 452 10.50 -4.65 -6.51
N TYR A 453 11.73 -5.05 -6.85
CA TYR A 453 12.40 -4.54 -8.04
C TYR A 453 11.77 -5.06 -9.33
N THR A 454 11.34 -6.32 -9.37
CA THR A 454 10.64 -6.86 -10.54
C THR A 454 9.27 -6.22 -10.76
N ALA A 455 8.58 -5.77 -9.70
CA ALA A 455 7.36 -4.96 -9.83
C ALA A 455 7.66 -3.64 -10.55
N HIS A 456 8.70 -2.92 -10.14
CA HIS A 456 9.15 -1.72 -10.85
C HIS A 456 9.43 -1.98 -12.35
N GLN A 457 10.21 -3.03 -12.65
CA GLN A 457 10.52 -3.38 -14.03
C GLN A 457 9.27 -3.73 -14.86
N ALA A 458 8.31 -4.46 -14.25
CA ALA A 458 7.06 -4.81 -14.90
C ALA A 458 6.19 -3.58 -15.21
N PHE A 459 6.13 -2.63 -14.27
CA PHE A 459 5.36 -1.40 -14.43
C PHE A 459 6.00 -0.47 -15.47
N VAL A 460 7.33 -0.36 -15.53
CA VAL A 460 8.04 0.34 -16.62
C VAL A 460 7.66 -0.29 -17.96
N ALA A 461 7.80 -1.62 -18.10
CA ALA A 461 7.49 -2.32 -19.33
C ALA A 461 6.01 -2.17 -19.77
N PHE A 462 5.09 -2.05 -18.82
CA PHE A 462 3.66 -1.86 -19.11
C PHE A 462 3.33 -0.44 -19.62
N VAL A 463 4.00 0.58 -19.10
CA VAL A 463 3.71 1.97 -19.49
C VAL A 463 4.44 2.39 -20.77
N GLU A 464 5.48 1.69 -21.18
CA GLU A 464 6.21 1.87 -22.45
C GLU A 464 5.55 1.14 -23.64
#